data_266b96073983bfeb0a188d7a4029cd33
#
_entry.id   266b96073983bfeb0a188d7a4029cd33
#
_cell.length_a   1.000
_cell.length_b   1.000
_cell.length_c   1.000
_cell.angle_alpha   90.00
_cell.angle_beta   90.00
_cell.angle_gamma   90.00
#
_symmetry.space_group_name_H-M   'P 1'
#
loop_
_entity.id
_entity.type
_entity.pdbx_description
1 polymer ?
#
loop_
_entity_poly.entity_id
_entity_poly.type
_entity_poly.pdbx_seq_one_letter_code
_entity_poly.pdbx_strand_id
1 'polypeptide(L)' 'MTDELMSEIKAPKTDGSIIMVVGVGGAGGNAVNHMWNLGIRGVTFMVCNTDQQALDKSPVEQKIRL' A
#
# COMPACT_ATOMS: atom_id res chain seq x y z
N MET A 1 -12.23 3.09 -13.44
CA MET A 1 -10.78 3.04 -13.20
C MET A 1 -10.38 3.70 -11.90
N THR A 2 -10.72 4.97 -11.71
CA THR A 2 -10.37 5.71 -10.50
C THR A 2 -10.99 5.07 -9.25
N ASP A 3 -12.24 4.64 -9.35
CA ASP A 3 -12.93 4.03 -8.22
C ASP A 3 -12.27 2.70 -7.81
N GLU A 4 -11.83 1.93 -8.79
CA GLU A 4 -11.14 0.68 -8.51
C GLU A 4 -9.82 0.94 -7.79
N LEU A 5 -9.10 1.95 -8.23
CA LEU A 5 -7.84 2.32 -7.58
C LEU A 5 -8.09 2.74 -6.13
N MET A 6 -9.11 3.53 -5.90
CA MET A 6 -9.44 3.98 -4.56
C MET A 6 -9.88 2.83 -3.66
N SER A 7 -10.58 1.83 -4.23
CA SER A 7 -11.04 0.70 -3.43
C SER A 7 -9.90 -0.24 -3.04
N GLU A 8 -8.76 -0.18 -3.73
CA GLU A 8 -7.61 -1.01 -3.44
C GLU A 8 -6.67 -0.40 -2.42
N ILE A 9 -6.93 0.83 -1.99
CA ILE A 9 -6.13 1.51 -0.98
C ILE A 9 -7.00 1.74 0.23
N LYS A 10 -6.60 1.17 1.36
CA LYS A 10 -7.34 1.28 2.60
C LYS A 10 -6.49 2.04 3.61
N ALA A 11 -7.07 3.07 4.20
CA ALA A 11 -6.40 3.86 5.22
C ALA A 11 -7.30 3.92 6.45
N PRO A 12 -7.22 2.95 7.34
CA PRO A 12 -8.07 2.95 8.53
C PRO A 12 -7.78 4.16 9.39
N LYS A 13 -8.84 4.77 9.86
CA LYS A 13 -8.74 5.89 10.79
C LYS A 13 -8.59 5.34 12.19
N THR A 14 -7.55 5.75 12.85
CA THR A 14 -7.40 5.51 14.26
C THR A 14 -7.31 6.84 14.98
N ASP A 15 -7.56 6.85 16.26
CA ASP A 15 -7.55 8.08 17.03
C ASP A 15 -6.13 8.59 17.21
N GLY A 16 -5.58 9.03 16.11
CA GLY A 16 -4.41 9.89 16.11
C GLY A 16 -3.08 9.25 16.36
N SER A 17 -2.98 7.93 16.46
CA SER A 17 -1.69 7.39 16.78
C SER A 17 -1.02 6.66 15.64
N ILE A 18 -1.74 5.83 14.91
CA ILE A 18 -1.13 4.99 13.88
C ILE A 18 -2.00 5.03 12.63
N ILE A 19 -1.38 5.36 11.52
CA ILE A 19 -2.04 5.33 10.22
C ILE A 19 -1.37 4.23 9.41
N MET A 20 -2.16 3.31 8.90
CA MET A 20 -1.66 2.27 8.00
C MET A 20 -2.34 2.40 6.66
N VAL A 21 -1.57 2.39 5.61
CA VAL A 21 -2.05 2.43 4.23
C VAL A 21 -1.71 1.10 3.59
N VAL A 22 -2.74 0.40 3.13
CA VAL A 22 -2.58 -0.92 2.54
C VAL A 22 -2.96 -0.86 1.08
N GLY A 23 -2.02 -1.22 0.21
CA GLY A 23 -2.27 -1.32 -1.23
C GLY A 23 -2.49 -2.77 -1.61
N VAL A 24 -3.62 -3.05 -2.25
CA VAL A 24 -3.99 -4.39 -2.66
C VAL A 24 -4.00 -4.48 -4.17
N GLY A 25 -3.32 -5.49 -4.73
CA GLY A 25 -3.23 -5.69 -6.16
C GLY A 25 -2.20 -4.77 -6.83
N GLY A 26 -2.15 -4.82 -8.15
CA GLY A 26 -1.16 -4.08 -8.93
C GLY A 26 -1.32 -2.58 -8.81
N ALA A 27 -2.54 -2.07 -9.02
CA ALA A 27 -2.79 -0.62 -8.98
C ALA A 27 -2.61 -0.07 -7.57
N GLY A 28 -3.16 -0.78 -6.56
CA GLY A 28 -3.01 -0.36 -5.18
C GLY A 28 -1.56 -0.39 -4.73
N GLY A 29 -0.82 -1.43 -5.12
CA GLY A 29 0.59 -1.53 -4.82
C GLY A 29 1.41 -0.41 -5.43
N ASN A 30 1.11 -0.05 -6.68
CA ASN A 30 1.80 1.06 -7.33
C ASN A 30 1.55 2.38 -6.62
N ALA A 31 0.33 2.62 -6.19
CA ALA A 31 0.01 3.83 -5.46
C ALA A 31 0.77 3.90 -4.14
N VAL A 32 0.82 2.80 -3.41
CA VAL A 32 1.56 2.74 -2.15
C VAL A 32 3.06 2.90 -2.38
N ASN A 33 3.59 2.27 -3.44
CA ASN A 33 4.99 2.44 -3.78
C ASN A 33 5.34 3.90 -4.03
N HIS A 34 4.46 4.61 -4.71
CA HIS A 34 4.65 6.03 -4.98
C HIS A 34 4.67 6.83 -3.67
N MET A 35 3.74 6.55 -2.79
CA MET A 35 3.68 7.22 -1.48
C MET A 35 4.92 6.90 -0.65
N TRP A 36 5.39 5.68 -0.69
CA TRP A 36 6.62 5.28 -0.02
C TRP A 36 7.80 6.10 -0.50
N ASN A 37 7.91 6.26 -1.83
CA ASN A 37 9.02 6.99 -2.42
C ASN A 37 8.97 8.49 -2.11
N LEU A 38 7.80 9.02 -1.77
CA LEU A 38 7.67 10.42 -1.35
C LEU A 38 8.23 10.68 0.03
N GLY A 39 8.55 9.63 0.78
CA GLY A 39 9.13 9.78 2.10
C GLY A 39 8.15 10.25 3.16
N ILE A 40 6.91 9.89 3.04
CA ILE A 40 5.88 10.27 4.00
C ILE A 40 6.18 9.63 5.36
N ARG A 41 6.18 10.43 6.41
CA ARG A 41 6.46 9.97 7.75
C ARG A 41 5.19 9.82 8.56
N GLY A 42 5.26 8.99 9.60
CA GLY A 42 4.13 8.78 10.51
C GLY A 42 3.08 7.84 9.95
N VAL A 43 3.39 7.16 8.85
CA VAL A 43 2.47 6.24 8.19
C VAL A 43 3.17 4.92 7.97
N THR A 44 2.47 3.84 8.26
CA THR A 44 2.94 2.50 7.95
C THR A 44 2.35 2.05 6.62
N PHE A 45 3.19 1.52 5.75
CA PHE A 45 2.75 1.06 4.44
C PHE A 45 2.82 -0.45 4.35
N MET A 46 1.85 -1.04 3.66
CA MET A 46 1.80 -2.46 3.40
C MET A 46 1.30 -2.70 1.98
N VAL A 47 1.85 -3.70 1.32
CA VAL A 47 1.37 -4.12 0.01
C VAL A 47 0.97 -5.58 0.05
N CYS A 48 -0.14 -5.89 -0.60
CA CYS A 48 -0.67 -7.25 -0.70
C CYS A 48 -0.89 -7.57 -2.16
N ASN A 49 -0.50 -8.75 -2.58
CA ASN A 49 -0.69 -9.17 -3.95
C ASN A 49 -0.63 -10.69 -4.07
N THR A 50 -1.24 -11.22 -5.11
CA THR A 50 -1.08 -12.62 -5.48
C THR A 50 0.18 -12.82 -6.32
N ASP A 51 0.69 -11.76 -6.92
CA ASP A 51 1.85 -11.80 -7.79
C ASP A 51 3.13 -11.53 -7.00
N GLN A 52 3.93 -12.57 -6.82
CA GLN A 52 5.19 -12.46 -6.08
C GLN A 52 6.16 -11.49 -6.73
N GLN A 53 6.17 -11.41 -8.05
CA GLN A 53 7.08 -10.51 -8.74
C GLN A 53 6.76 -9.05 -8.43
N ALA A 54 5.47 -8.73 -8.34
CA ALA A 54 5.06 -7.38 -7.97
C ALA A 54 5.50 -7.04 -6.56
N LEU A 55 5.38 -7.98 -5.64
CA LEU A 55 5.84 -7.78 -4.27
C LEU A 55 7.36 -7.60 -4.22
N ASP A 56 8.09 -8.39 -4.97
CA ASP A 56 9.56 -8.31 -4.99
C ASP A 56 10.06 -6.97 -5.50
N LYS A 57 9.32 -6.36 -6.41
CA LYS A 57 9.69 -5.06 -6.99
C LYS A 57 9.31 -3.89 -6.10
N SER A 58 8.46 -4.11 -5.11
CA SER A 58 8.02 -3.03 -4.25
C SER A 58 9.10 -2.66 -3.24
N PRO A 59 9.34 -1.37 -3.00
CA PRO A 59 10.27 -0.93 -1.96
C PRO A 59 9.69 -1.06 -0.56
N VAL A 60 8.39 -1.28 -0.45
CA VAL A 60 7.72 -1.37 0.84
C VAL A 60 8.14 -2.62 1.58
N GLU A 61 8.45 -2.49 2.87
CA GLU A 61 8.94 -3.61 3.65
C GLU A 61 7.85 -4.59 4.05
N GLN A 62 6.67 -4.09 4.35
CA GLN A 62 5.55 -4.93 4.78
C GLN A 62 4.84 -5.49 3.55
N LYS A 63 4.93 -6.78 3.35
CA LYS A 63 4.38 -7.45 2.17
C LYS A 63 3.60 -8.68 2.57
N ILE A 64 2.43 -8.85 1.96
CA ILE A 64 1.63 -10.05 2.17
C ILE A 64 1.31 -10.67 0.81
N ARG A 65 1.66 -11.93 0.65
CA ARG A 65 1.30 -12.71 -0.53
C ARG A 65 -0.08 -13.31 -0.31
N LEU A 66 -1.00 -13.01 -1.20
CA LEU A 66 -2.38 -13.51 -1.11
C LEU A 66 -2.58 -14.88 -1.78
#